data_41f67abf1fad711732ccbd89ff2a997f
#
_entry.id   41f67abf1fad711732ccbd89ff2a997f
#
_cell.length_a   1.000
_cell.length_b   1.000
_cell.length_c   1.000
_cell.angle_alpha   90.00
_cell.angle_beta   90.00
_cell.angle_gamma   90.00
#
_symmetry.space_group_name_H-M   'P 1'
#
loop_
_entity.id
_entity.type
_entity.pdbx_description
1 polymer ?
#
loop_
_entity_poly.entity_id
_entity_poly.type
_entity_poly.pdbx_seq_one_letter_code
_entity_poly.pdbx_strand_id
1 'polypeptide(L)'
;MDAPNRSGYGIAAAGGVVWRDAGQGRVDVAIIHRNRYDDWTLPKGKLRPGETELLAAVREVGEEIGSRVAVQRRLGRGGYRVGRVSKSVAFWSMHHRGGHFEASQEVDRMRWVDPGRARDLLSYPLDGEMLDRFAETPAPDSVLVLVRHAKAGKRANWPGEDNQRPLDNEGRRQARRLARLLPCFAPEQIISADRVRCVQTVEPTAEFLGLPIEIRPVFSDESYFADPVRALDELRELIKAEPSTVLSSQGEAIPALLDVVAPRGAVESFLTRKAAMWVVSFADGISVAADYYEDAVR
;
A
#
# COMPACT_ATOMS: atom_id res chain seq x y z
N MET A 1 -18.22 5.73 3.15
CA MET A 1 -18.53 5.84 1.70
C MET A 1 -18.41 4.47 1.08
N ASP A 2 -19.47 4.00 0.42
CA ASP A 2 -19.52 2.69 -0.21
C ASP A 2 -18.39 2.51 -1.21
N ALA A 3 -17.77 1.33 -1.17
CA ALA A 3 -16.85 0.92 -2.24
C ALA A 3 -17.59 1.03 -3.57
N PRO A 4 -17.08 1.75 -4.58
CA PRO A 4 -17.77 1.91 -5.85
C PRO A 4 -18.00 0.52 -6.46
N ASN A 5 -19.28 0.28 -6.71
CA ASN A 5 -19.81 -0.91 -7.36
C ASN A 5 -18.99 -1.23 -8.63
N ARG A 6 -18.35 -2.40 -8.67
CA ARG A 6 -17.55 -2.91 -9.81
C ARG A 6 -18.37 -3.14 -11.09
N SER A 7 -19.69 -2.89 -11.10
CA SER A 7 -20.59 -3.26 -12.17
C SER A 7 -20.70 -2.29 -13.36
N GLY A 8 -19.93 -1.20 -13.40
CA GLY A 8 -20.03 -0.20 -14.48
C GLY A 8 -18.87 -0.15 -15.48
N TYR A 9 -17.73 -0.80 -15.20
CA TYR A 9 -16.54 -0.71 -16.05
C TYR A 9 -16.22 -2.05 -16.70
N GLY A 10 -16.15 -2.07 -18.04
CA GLY A 10 -15.85 -3.28 -18.80
C GLY A 10 -14.38 -3.70 -18.71
N ILE A 11 -13.45 -2.78 -18.44
CA ILE A 11 -12.02 -3.04 -18.29
C ILE A 11 -11.50 -2.32 -17.04
N ALA A 12 -10.91 -3.09 -16.12
CA ALA A 12 -10.15 -2.57 -15.00
C ALA A 12 -8.65 -2.58 -15.31
N ALA A 13 -7.96 -1.51 -14.93
CA ALA A 13 -6.52 -1.34 -15.06
C ALA A 13 -5.94 -0.70 -13.80
N ALA A 14 -4.63 -0.80 -13.62
CA ALA A 14 -3.91 -0.21 -12.51
C ALA A 14 -2.49 0.19 -12.92
N GLY A 15 -1.92 1.19 -12.25
CA GLY A 15 -0.58 1.68 -12.53
C GLY A 15 -0.09 2.65 -11.46
N GLY A 16 0.97 3.40 -11.75
CA GLY A 16 1.57 4.28 -10.77
C GLY A 16 2.24 5.51 -11.36
N VAL A 17 2.33 6.56 -10.52
CA VAL A 17 3.34 7.61 -10.65
C VAL A 17 4.59 7.08 -9.96
N VAL A 18 5.53 6.58 -10.74
CA VAL A 18 6.80 6.06 -10.23
C VAL A 18 7.78 7.21 -10.14
N TRP A 19 8.34 7.44 -8.96
CA TRP A 19 9.24 8.55 -8.70
C TRP A 19 10.57 8.07 -8.09
N ARG A 20 11.59 8.90 -8.23
CA ARG A 20 12.90 8.74 -7.60
C ARG A 20 13.41 10.07 -7.09
N ASP A 21 14.33 10.04 -6.13
CA ASP A 21 15.07 11.23 -5.71
C ASP A 21 15.98 11.72 -6.87
N ALA A 22 15.89 13.02 -7.17
CA ALA A 22 16.71 13.72 -8.15
C ALA A 22 17.75 14.64 -7.48
N GLY A 23 17.87 14.57 -6.14
CA GLY A 23 18.74 15.40 -5.33
C GLY A 23 18.17 16.79 -5.03
N GLN A 24 18.67 17.39 -3.96
CA GLN A 24 18.28 18.74 -3.49
C GLN A 24 16.75 18.87 -3.21
N GLY A 25 16.13 17.81 -2.66
CA GLY A 25 14.69 17.78 -2.37
C GLY A 25 13.79 17.76 -3.61
N ARG A 26 14.34 17.48 -4.80
CA ARG A 26 13.59 17.33 -6.04
C ARG A 26 13.35 15.86 -6.35
N VAL A 27 12.28 15.60 -7.11
CA VAL A 27 11.96 14.26 -7.60
C VAL A 27 11.83 14.25 -9.11
N ASP A 28 12.22 13.14 -9.73
CA ASP A 28 11.88 12.79 -11.10
C ASP A 28 10.77 11.75 -11.10
N VAL A 29 9.91 11.77 -12.10
CA VAL A 29 8.88 10.77 -12.35
C VAL A 29 9.15 10.03 -13.66
N ALA A 30 8.80 8.74 -13.71
CA ALA A 30 8.91 7.92 -14.90
C ALA A 30 7.70 8.12 -15.80
N ILE A 31 7.95 8.44 -17.07
CA ILE A 31 6.97 8.39 -18.16
C ILE A 31 7.45 7.45 -19.25
N ILE A 32 6.50 6.76 -19.88
CA ILE A 32 6.78 5.78 -20.94
C ILE A 32 6.21 6.24 -22.27
N HIS A 33 6.90 5.90 -23.36
CA HIS A 33 6.44 6.08 -24.73
C HIS A 33 6.03 4.74 -25.31
N ARG A 34 4.87 4.72 -25.99
CA ARG A 34 4.33 3.54 -26.67
C ARG A 34 4.34 3.76 -28.17
N ASN A 35 5.27 3.10 -28.87
CA ASN A 35 5.47 3.27 -30.31
C ASN A 35 4.18 3.04 -31.13
N ARG A 36 3.35 2.05 -30.74
CA ARG A 36 2.09 1.73 -31.44
C ARG A 36 1.10 2.90 -31.49
N TYR A 37 1.10 3.76 -30.46
CA TYR A 37 0.14 4.87 -30.29
C TYR A 37 0.81 6.22 -30.45
N ASP A 38 2.13 6.25 -30.54
CA ASP A 38 2.97 7.48 -30.55
C ASP A 38 2.58 8.42 -29.40
N ASP A 39 2.46 7.89 -28.20
CA ASP A 39 1.99 8.62 -27.02
C ASP A 39 2.94 8.45 -25.81
N TRP A 40 2.90 9.46 -24.92
CA TRP A 40 3.54 9.43 -23.60
C TRP A 40 2.49 9.24 -22.51
N THR A 41 2.74 8.32 -21.58
CA THR A 41 1.78 7.93 -20.54
C THR A 41 2.50 7.54 -19.23
N LEU A 42 1.75 7.52 -18.13
CA LEU A 42 2.20 6.84 -16.91
C LEU A 42 2.15 5.32 -17.10
N PRO A 43 3.06 4.54 -16.48
CA PRO A 43 3.04 3.08 -16.57
C PRO A 43 1.76 2.51 -15.93
N LYS A 44 1.02 1.69 -16.69
CA LYS A 44 -0.24 1.08 -16.28
C LYS A 44 -0.75 0.02 -17.26
N GLY A 45 -1.39 -1.00 -16.74
CA GLY A 45 -2.01 -2.00 -17.61
C GLY A 45 -3.23 -2.69 -17.00
N LYS A 46 -3.73 -3.73 -17.67
CA LYS A 46 -4.97 -4.42 -17.31
C LYS A 46 -4.76 -5.41 -16.17
N LEU A 47 -5.77 -5.56 -15.32
CA LEU A 47 -5.78 -6.63 -14.33
C LEU A 47 -5.89 -7.99 -15.00
N ARG A 48 -5.15 -8.97 -14.48
CA ARG A 48 -5.31 -10.39 -14.81
C ARG A 48 -6.47 -10.99 -14.01
N PRO A 49 -7.07 -12.11 -14.44
CA PRO A 49 -8.13 -12.76 -13.68
C PRO A 49 -7.72 -13.07 -12.23
N GLY A 50 -8.51 -12.63 -11.26
CA GLY A 50 -8.24 -12.84 -9.82
C GLY A 50 -7.14 -11.97 -9.23
N GLU A 51 -6.57 -11.04 -9.99
CA GLU A 51 -5.56 -10.09 -9.53
C GLU A 51 -6.21 -8.89 -8.81
N THR A 52 -5.61 -8.41 -7.73
CA THR A 52 -6.01 -7.15 -7.12
C THR A 52 -5.40 -5.98 -7.89
N GLU A 53 -5.99 -4.79 -7.77
CA GLU A 53 -5.49 -3.59 -8.44
C GLU A 53 -4.08 -3.23 -7.99
N LEU A 54 -3.78 -3.40 -6.69
CA LEU A 54 -2.44 -3.16 -6.14
C LEU A 54 -1.38 -4.07 -6.77
N LEU A 55 -1.67 -5.38 -6.87
CA LEU A 55 -0.75 -6.34 -7.49
C LEU A 55 -0.57 -6.07 -8.98
N ALA A 56 -1.67 -5.75 -9.68
CA ALA A 56 -1.62 -5.38 -11.10
C ALA A 56 -0.74 -4.13 -11.32
N ALA A 57 -0.90 -3.10 -10.50
CA ALA A 57 -0.10 -1.87 -10.60
C ALA A 57 1.39 -2.14 -10.44
N VAL A 58 1.78 -2.92 -9.42
CA VAL A 58 3.20 -3.28 -9.19
C VAL A 58 3.74 -4.12 -10.33
N ARG A 59 2.98 -5.10 -10.83
CA ARG A 59 3.37 -5.96 -11.97
C ARG A 59 3.55 -5.16 -13.25
N GLU A 60 2.55 -4.32 -13.61
CA GLU A 60 2.60 -3.53 -14.85
C GLU A 60 3.77 -2.54 -14.84
N VAL A 61 4.03 -1.88 -13.70
CA VAL A 61 5.22 -1.03 -13.52
C VAL A 61 6.49 -1.84 -13.74
N GLY A 62 6.59 -3.05 -13.16
CA GLY A 62 7.74 -3.93 -13.36
C GLY A 62 7.92 -4.35 -14.82
N GLU A 63 6.83 -4.68 -15.51
CA GLU A 63 6.84 -5.14 -16.92
C GLU A 63 7.16 -3.99 -17.89
N GLU A 64 6.63 -2.76 -17.66
CA GLU A 64 6.77 -1.64 -18.59
C GLU A 64 8.06 -0.82 -18.40
N ILE A 65 8.58 -0.69 -17.17
CA ILE A 65 9.78 0.13 -16.90
C ILE A 65 10.92 -0.62 -16.22
N GLY A 66 10.79 -1.92 -15.96
CA GLY A 66 11.83 -2.72 -15.31
C GLY A 66 12.13 -2.31 -13.86
N SER A 67 11.25 -1.56 -13.22
CA SER A 67 11.47 -1.02 -11.88
C SER A 67 10.90 -1.93 -10.78
N ARG A 68 11.70 -2.19 -9.75
CA ARG A 68 11.19 -2.60 -8.44
C ARG A 68 10.72 -1.35 -7.71
N VAL A 69 9.57 -1.42 -7.06
CA VAL A 69 8.96 -0.26 -6.43
C VAL A 69 8.50 -0.56 -5.01
N ALA A 70 8.48 0.48 -4.17
CA ALA A 70 7.76 0.52 -2.91
C ALA A 70 6.48 1.34 -3.12
N VAL A 71 5.33 0.69 -2.97
CA VAL A 71 4.04 1.39 -3.03
C VAL A 71 3.88 2.25 -1.78
N GLN A 72 3.33 3.44 -1.97
CA GLN A 72 3.09 4.37 -0.89
C GLN A 72 1.60 4.72 -0.78
N ARG A 73 1.17 5.89 -1.22
CA ARG A 73 -0.23 6.30 -1.12
C ARG A 73 -1.02 6.08 -2.41
N ARG A 74 -2.33 5.93 -2.28
CA ARG A 74 -3.24 5.98 -3.42
C ARG A 74 -3.33 7.39 -3.96
N LEU A 75 -3.26 7.54 -5.28
CA LEU A 75 -3.53 8.80 -5.97
C LEU A 75 -4.99 8.89 -6.40
N GLY A 76 -5.67 7.77 -6.42
CA GLY A 76 -7.09 7.70 -6.74
C GLY A 76 -7.38 6.85 -7.97
N ARG A 77 -8.53 7.10 -8.54
CA ARG A 77 -9.06 6.38 -9.69
C ARG A 77 -9.62 7.36 -10.69
N GLY A 78 -9.39 7.09 -11.95
CA GLY A 78 -10.06 7.77 -13.05
C GLY A 78 -10.66 6.78 -14.03
N GLY A 79 -11.47 7.26 -14.95
CA GLY A 79 -12.08 6.44 -15.96
C GLY A 79 -12.29 7.19 -17.27
N TYR A 80 -12.24 6.44 -18.36
CA TYR A 80 -12.52 6.96 -19.71
C TYR A 80 -13.18 5.87 -20.58
N ARG A 81 -13.73 6.28 -21.71
CA ARG A 81 -14.36 5.37 -22.65
C ARG A 81 -13.42 5.09 -23.84
N VAL A 82 -13.34 3.81 -24.21
CA VAL A 82 -12.69 3.39 -25.46
C VAL A 82 -13.77 2.74 -26.32
N GLY A 83 -14.30 3.47 -27.28
CA GLY A 83 -15.48 3.07 -28.04
C GLY A 83 -16.70 2.89 -27.12
N ARG A 84 -17.25 1.66 -27.06
CA ARG A 84 -18.41 1.32 -26.20
C ARG A 84 -18.01 0.81 -24.82
N VAL A 85 -16.72 0.62 -24.54
CA VAL A 85 -16.24 0.04 -23.31
C VAL A 85 -15.73 1.11 -22.36
N SER A 86 -16.20 1.13 -21.11
CA SER A 86 -15.66 1.97 -20.05
C SER A 86 -14.41 1.33 -19.45
N LYS A 87 -13.34 2.08 -19.31
CA LYS A 87 -12.10 1.67 -18.64
C LYS A 87 -11.94 2.46 -17.35
N SER A 88 -11.65 1.76 -16.25
CA SER A 88 -11.28 2.35 -14.95
C SER A 88 -9.83 2.05 -14.66
N VAL A 89 -9.07 3.05 -14.20
CA VAL A 89 -7.65 2.90 -13.87
C VAL A 89 -7.43 3.41 -12.46
N ALA A 90 -6.85 2.58 -11.58
CA ALA A 90 -6.42 2.97 -10.25
C ALA A 90 -4.92 3.27 -10.25
N PHE A 91 -4.50 4.32 -9.50
CA PHE A 91 -3.11 4.76 -9.46
C PHE A 91 -2.60 4.91 -8.03
N TRP A 92 -1.30 4.64 -7.89
CA TRP A 92 -0.51 4.82 -6.67
C TRP A 92 0.72 5.68 -6.90
N SER A 93 1.17 6.37 -5.87
CA SER A 93 2.56 6.83 -5.76
C SER A 93 3.45 5.63 -5.45
N MET A 94 4.56 5.49 -6.19
CA MET A 94 5.49 4.37 -6.06
C MET A 94 6.93 4.88 -6.09
N HIS A 95 7.69 4.59 -5.03
CA HIS A 95 9.11 4.92 -4.98
C HIS A 95 9.94 3.88 -5.73
N HIS A 96 10.79 4.32 -6.64
CA HIS A 96 11.74 3.46 -7.37
C HIS A 96 12.78 2.86 -6.43
N ARG A 97 12.90 1.55 -6.42
CA ARG A 97 13.84 0.79 -5.56
C ARG A 97 14.88 0.01 -6.38
N GLY A 98 15.19 0.48 -7.58
CA GLY A 98 16.16 -0.14 -8.48
C GLY A 98 15.53 -0.92 -9.62
N GLY A 99 16.38 -1.49 -10.47
CA GLY A 99 16.00 -2.05 -11.76
C GLY A 99 16.41 -1.13 -12.90
N HIS A 100 16.25 -1.58 -14.11
CA HIS A 100 16.58 -0.83 -15.32
C HIS A 100 15.54 -1.09 -16.40
N PHE A 101 15.32 -0.10 -17.24
CA PHE A 101 14.41 -0.17 -18.36
C PHE A 101 15.05 -0.95 -19.52
N GLU A 102 14.28 -1.85 -20.11
CA GLU A 102 14.59 -2.50 -21.37
C GLU A 102 13.42 -2.27 -22.33
N ALA A 103 13.72 -1.78 -23.54
CA ALA A 103 12.70 -1.54 -24.55
C ALA A 103 11.99 -2.84 -24.94
N SER A 104 10.67 -2.78 -25.10
CA SER A 104 9.82 -3.90 -25.48
C SER A 104 8.98 -3.55 -26.72
N GLN A 105 8.13 -4.49 -27.16
CA GLN A 105 7.17 -4.20 -28.23
C GLN A 105 6.07 -3.22 -27.80
N GLU A 106 5.81 -3.11 -26.50
CA GLU A 106 4.77 -2.25 -25.93
C GLU A 106 5.31 -0.87 -25.58
N VAL A 107 6.52 -0.80 -24.99
CA VAL A 107 7.18 0.41 -24.52
C VAL A 107 8.56 0.50 -25.15
N ASP A 108 8.76 1.47 -26.02
CA ASP A 108 10.03 1.65 -26.76
C ASP A 108 10.98 2.65 -26.08
N ARG A 109 10.48 3.58 -25.29
CA ARG A 109 11.25 4.60 -24.56
C ARG A 109 10.70 4.86 -23.17
N MET A 110 11.58 5.15 -22.23
CA MET A 110 11.26 5.62 -20.89
C MET A 110 12.11 6.84 -20.56
N ARG A 111 11.54 7.80 -19.81
CA ARG A 111 12.25 8.98 -19.34
C ARG A 111 11.97 9.21 -17.88
N TRP A 112 13.01 9.62 -17.17
CA TRP A 112 12.91 10.24 -15.87
C TRP A 112 12.94 11.75 -16.09
N VAL A 113 11.89 12.45 -15.65
CA VAL A 113 11.74 13.90 -15.83
C VAL A 113 11.09 14.51 -14.60
N ASP A 114 11.33 15.78 -14.35
CA ASP A 114 10.61 16.50 -13.29
C ASP A 114 9.09 16.48 -13.55
N PRO A 115 8.25 16.57 -12.49
CA PRO A 115 6.79 16.49 -12.64
C PRO A 115 6.20 17.55 -13.58
N GLY A 116 6.73 18.79 -13.60
CA GLY A 116 6.27 19.83 -14.51
C GLY A 116 6.51 19.46 -15.96
N ARG A 117 7.72 18.97 -16.28
CA ARG A 117 8.04 18.49 -17.61
C ARG A 117 7.26 17.24 -18.00
N ALA A 118 7.01 16.32 -17.06
CA ALA A 118 6.15 15.17 -17.31
C ALA A 118 4.73 15.62 -17.69
N ARG A 119 4.18 16.61 -16.98
CA ARG A 119 2.83 17.17 -17.23
C ARG A 119 2.65 17.68 -18.66
N ASP A 120 3.69 18.32 -19.21
CA ASP A 120 3.67 18.84 -20.60
C ASP A 120 3.76 17.72 -21.64
N LEU A 121 4.41 16.60 -21.31
CA LEU A 121 4.66 15.51 -22.24
C LEU A 121 3.52 14.48 -22.26
N LEU A 122 2.77 14.33 -21.17
CA LEU A 122 1.72 13.32 -21.05
C LEU A 122 0.58 13.58 -22.05
N SER A 123 0.25 12.53 -22.80
CA SER A 123 -0.76 12.60 -23.88
C SER A 123 -2.21 12.53 -23.37
N TYR A 124 -2.43 12.10 -22.12
CA TYR A 124 -3.77 11.86 -21.59
C TYR A 124 -4.10 12.73 -20.38
N PRO A 125 -5.29 13.38 -20.36
CA PRO A 125 -5.71 14.20 -19.22
C PRO A 125 -5.71 13.46 -17.90
N LEU A 126 -6.12 12.18 -17.89
CA LEU A 126 -6.14 11.35 -16.68
C LEU A 126 -4.75 11.15 -16.08
N ASP A 127 -3.73 10.91 -16.92
CA ASP A 127 -2.36 10.72 -16.44
C ASP A 127 -1.84 12.04 -15.83
N GLY A 128 -2.17 13.18 -16.46
CA GLY A 128 -1.88 14.49 -15.90
C GLY A 128 -2.58 14.77 -14.58
N GLU A 129 -3.86 14.41 -14.43
CA GLU A 129 -4.60 14.52 -13.16
C GLU A 129 -3.94 13.69 -12.04
N MET A 130 -3.48 12.49 -12.35
CA MET A 130 -2.81 11.65 -11.36
C MET A 130 -1.44 12.21 -10.96
N LEU A 131 -0.73 12.83 -11.90
CA LEU A 131 0.52 13.52 -11.63
C LEU A 131 0.28 14.78 -10.77
N ASP A 132 -0.77 15.56 -11.07
CA ASP A 132 -1.15 16.72 -10.27
C ASP A 132 -1.46 16.31 -8.81
N ARG A 133 -2.24 15.23 -8.61
CA ARG A 133 -2.49 14.65 -7.29
C ARG A 133 -1.23 14.14 -6.59
N PHE A 134 -0.25 13.62 -7.34
CA PHE A 134 1.04 13.25 -6.77
C PHE A 134 1.77 14.48 -6.24
N ALA A 135 1.69 15.60 -6.93
CA ALA A 135 2.35 16.86 -6.56
C ALA A 135 1.66 17.66 -5.44
N GLU A 136 0.43 17.29 -5.03
CA GLU A 136 -0.31 17.97 -3.95
C GLU A 136 0.34 17.85 -2.58
N THR A 137 1.14 16.78 -2.36
CA THR A 137 1.86 16.54 -1.09
C THR A 137 3.31 16.15 -1.40
N PRO A 138 4.24 16.31 -0.46
CA PRO A 138 5.58 15.77 -0.59
C PRO A 138 5.56 14.28 -0.93
N ALA A 139 6.54 13.84 -1.72
CA ALA A 139 6.69 12.43 -2.05
C ALA A 139 7.04 11.64 -0.77
N PRO A 140 6.28 10.58 -0.42
CA PRO A 140 6.54 9.84 0.81
C PRO A 140 7.85 9.05 0.73
N ASP A 141 8.62 9.01 1.80
CA ASP A 141 9.85 8.23 1.95
C ASP A 141 9.63 6.88 2.64
N SER A 142 8.63 6.81 3.53
CA SER A 142 8.32 5.62 4.32
C SER A 142 6.83 5.37 4.48
N VAL A 143 6.48 4.16 4.91
CA VAL A 143 5.09 3.76 5.22
C VAL A 143 5.02 2.95 6.50
N LEU A 144 3.93 3.16 7.26
CA LEU A 144 3.51 2.29 8.36
C LEU A 144 2.26 1.53 7.92
N VAL A 145 2.37 0.20 7.83
CA VAL A 145 1.25 -0.68 7.49
C VAL A 145 0.71 -1.31 8.76
N LEU A 146 -0.43 -0.82 9.24
CA LEU A 146 -1.15 -1.35 10.41
C LEU A 146 -2.10 -2.46 9.98
N VAL A 147 -1.78 -3.70 10.33
CA VAL A 147 -2.54 -4.89 9.93
C VAL A 147 -3.34 -5.42 11.12
N ARG A 148 -4.66 -5.48 10.99
CA ARG A 148 -5.45 -6.20 11.98
C ARG A 148 -5.28 -7.70 11.80
N HIS A 149 -5.05 -8.43 12.91
CA HIS A 149 -4.94 -9.88 12.86
C HIS A 149 -6.05 -10.55 12.04
N ALA A 150 -5.72 -11.61 11.34
CA ALA A 150 -6.65 -12.40 10.55
C ALA A 150 -7.64 -13.18 11.44
N LYS A 151 -8.58 -13.88 10.84
CA LYS A 151 -9.66 -14.57 11.55
C LYS A 151 -9.12 -15.66 12.48
N ALA A 152 -9.52 -15.61 13.77
CA ALA A 152 -9.06 -16.51 14.83
C ALA A 152 -10.23 -17.22 15.57
N GLY A 153 -11.35 -17.43 14.88
CA GLY A 153 -12.54 -18.00 15.49
C GLY A 153 -13.22 -17.08 16.54
N LYS A 154 -14.11 -17.65 17.32
CA LYS A 154 -14.78 -16.94 18.44
C LYS A 154 -14.05 -17.24 19.75
N ARG A 155 -13.89 -16.22 20.61
CA ARG A 155 -13.29 -16.38 21.95
C ARG A 155 -14.01 -17.46 22.78
N ALA A 156 -15.34 -17.47 22.75
CA ALA A 156 -16.16 -18.43 23.50
C ALA A 156 -15.92 -19.90 23.13
N ASN A 157 -15.35 -20.18 21.95
CA ASN A 157 -15.06 -21.54 21.49
C ASN A 157 -13.59 -21.95 21.73
N TRP A 158 -12.78 -21.09 22.37
CA TRP A 158 -11.39 -21.34 22.67
C TRP A 158 -11.21 -21.60 24.16
N PRO A 159 -10.77 -22.82 24.58
CA PRO A 159 -10.71 -23.19 26.01
C PRO A 159 -9.49 -22.63 26.75
N GLY A 160 -8.47 -22.18 26.00
CA GLY A 160 -7.21 -21.66 26.57
C GLY A 160 -7.23 -20.15 26.79
N GLU A 161 -6.07 -19.63 27.16
CA GLU A 161 -5.84 -18.19 27.30
C GLU A 161 -6.01 -17.48 25.95
N ASP A 162 -6.66 -16.29 25.92
CA ASP A 162 -6.98 -15.59 24.68
C ASP A 162 -5.74 -15.13 23.89
N ASN A 163 -4.65 -14.84 24.59
CA ASN A 163 -3.37 -14.50 23.97
C ASN A 163 -2.79 -15.66 23.12
N GLN A 164 -3.10 -16.91 23.48
CA GLN A 164 -2.67 -18.14 22.78
C GLN A 164 -3.62 -18.58 21.67
N ARG A 165 -4.76 -17.91 21.48
CA ARG A 165 -5.75 -18.30 20.46
C ARG A 165 -5.19 -18.10 19.04
N PRO A 166 -5.07 -19.20 18.24
CA PRO A 166 -4.47 -19.17 16.92
C PRO A 166 -5.46 -18.71 15.84
N LEU A 167 -4.95 -18.48 14.66
CA LEU A 167 -5.77 -18.31 13.46
C LEU A 167 -6.56 -19.59 13.15
N ASP A 168 -7.81 -19.42 12.72
CA ASP A 168 -8.59 -20.51 12.12
C ASP A 168 -8.16 -20.76 10.65
N ASN A 169 -8.79 -21.73 9.99
CA ASN A 169 -8.45 -22.08 8.60
C ASN A 169 -8.66 -20.90 7.63
N GLU A 170 -9.68 -20.07 7.85
CA GLU A 170 -9.89 -18.86 7.04
C GLU A 170 -8.82 -17.81 7.34
N GLY A 171 -8.49 -17.60 8.61
CA GLY A 171 -7.43 -16.68 8.98
C GLY A 171 -6.08 -17.05 8.36
N ARG A 172 -5.74 -18.34 8.31
CA ARG A 172 -4.53 -18.81 7.60
C ARG A 172 -4.58 -18.53 6.09
N ARG A 173 -5.74 -18.63 5.45
CA ARG A 173 -5.91 -18.21 4.05
C ARG A 173 -5.72 -16.71 3.88
N GLN A 174 -6.28 -15.91 4.78
CA GLN A 174 -6.12 -14.45 4.80
C GLN A 174 -4.66 -14.04 5.00
N ALA A 175 -3.93 -14.67 5.93
CA ALA A 175 -2.50 -14.43 6.14
C ALA A 175 -1.67 -14.72 4.87
N ARG A 176 -1.96 -15.80 4.15
CA ARG A 176 -1.32 -16.07 2.84
C ARG A 176 -1.67 -15.05 1.76
N ARG A 177 -2.88 -14.45 1.77
CA ARG A 177 -3.19 -13.34 0.86
C ARG A 177 -2.42 -12.07 1.23
N LEU A 178 -2.31 -11.77 2.53
CA LEU A 178 -1.47 -10.66 3.03
C LEU A 178 -0.01 -10.82 2.61
N ALA A 179 0.54 -12.02 2.63
CA ALA A 179 1.91 -12.30 2.19
C ALA A 179 2.17 -11.98 0.70
N ARG A 180 1.13 -11.79 -0.10
CA ARG A 180 1.24 -11.30 -1.49
C ARG A 180 1.13 -9.78 -1.59
N LEU A 181 0.44 -9.13 -0.65
CA LEU A 181 0.16 -7.69 -0.68
C LEU A 181 1.19 -6.87 0.08
N LEU A 182 1.58 -7.33 1.28
CA LEU A 182 2.50 -6.59 2.15
C LEU A 182 3.88 -6.33 1.51
N PRO A 183 4.46 -7.25 0.72
CA PRO A 183 5.73 -6.98 0.02
C PRO A 183 5.67 -5.80 -0.97
N CYS A 184 4.48 -5.43 -1.48
CA CYS A 184 4.33 -4.27 -2.37
C CYS A 184 4.76 -2.95 -1.71
N PHE A 185 4.72 -2.87 -0.37
CA PHE A 185 5.13 -1.70 0.40
C PHE A 185 6.62 -1.72 0.77
N ALA A 186 7.36 -2.75 0.34
CA ALA A 186 8.79 -2.96 0.61
C ALA A 186 9.16 -2.76 2.09
N PRO A 187 8.50 -3.44 3.05
CA PRO A 187 8.79 -3.25 4.46
C PRO A 187 10.20 -3.73 4.79
N GLU A 188 10.87 -2.97 5.68
CA GLU A 188 12.22 -3.25 6.17
C GLU A 188 12.17 -3.91 7.55
N GLN A 189 11.03 -3.83 8.24
CA GLN A 189 10.80 -4.52 9.52
C GLN A 189 9.34 -4.97 9.66
N ILE A 190 9.17 -6.04 10.46
CA ILE A 190 7.88 -6.59 10.79
C ILE A 190 7.77 -6.67 12.31
N ILE A 191 6.75 -5.99 12.85
CA ILE A 191 6.45 -5.93 14.28
C ILE A 191 5.10 -6.60 14.52
N SER A 192 4.95 -7.29 15.63
CA SER A 192 3.69 -7.87 16.05
C SER A 192 3.43 -7.65 17.54
N ALA A 193 2.18 -7.38 17.89
CA ALA A 193 1.71 -7.62 19.24
C ALA A 193 1.93 -9.08 19.64
N ASP A 194 2.05 -9.35 20.95
CA ASP A 194 2.41 -10.66 21.52
C ASP A 194 1.29 -11.73 21.45
N ARG A 195 0.22 -11.48 20.70
CA ARG A 195 -0.88 -12.43 20.50
C ARG A 195 -0.56 -13.41 19.38
N VAL A 196 -0.71 -14.71 19.62
CA VAL A 196 -0.43 -15.76 18.63
C VAL A 196 -1.11 -15.46 17.27
N ARG A 197 -2.36 -14.99 17.29
CA ARG A 197 -3.08 -14.61 16.06
C ARG A 197 -2.46 -13.43 15.30
N CYS A 198 -1.82 -12.48 16.01
CA CYS A 198 -1.14 -11.36 15.37
C CYS A 198 0.16 -11.83 14.69
N VAL A 199 0.97 -12.61 15.40
CA VAL A 199 2.19 -13.21 14.87
C VAL A 199 1.88 -14.05 13.63
N GLN A 200 0.96 -15.00 13.73
CA GLN A 200 0.55 -15.88 12.63
C GLN A 200 -0.04 -15.13 11.42
N THR A 201 -0.50 -13.90 11.60
CA THR A 201 -1.03 -13.07 10.50
C THR A 201 0.09 -12.59 9.59
N VAL A 202 1.25 -12.25 10.13
CA VAL A 202 2.39 -11.71 9.36
C VAL A 202 3.51 -12.72 9.14
N GLU A 203 3.47 -13.88 9.79
CA GLU A 203 4.45 -14.95 9.65
C GLU A 203 4.72 -15.36 8.19
N PRO A 204 3.70 -15.61 7.32
CA PRO A 204 3.96 -15.93 5.92
C PRO A 204 4.62 -14.78 5.13
N THR A 205 4.42 -13.52 5.55
CA THR A 205 5.10 -12.36 4.97
C THR A 205 6.55 -12.30 5.41
N ALA A 206 6.80 -12.53 6.70
CA ALA A 206 8.13 -12.57 7.29
C ALA A 206 9.01 -13.66 6.64
N GLU A 207 8.45 -14.86 6.47
CA GLU A 207 9.11 -15.97 5.76
C GLU A 207 9.43 -15.60 4.31
N PHE A 208 8.48 -15.00 3.58
CA PHE A 208 8.68 -14.60 2.18
C PHE A 208 9.78 -13.55 2.00
N LEU A 209 9.85 -12.58 2.94
CA LEU A 209 10.82 -11.48 2.89
C LEU A 209 12.15 -11.82 3.55
N GLY A 210 12.24 -12.92 4.31
CA GLY A 210 13.42 -13.25 5.11
C GLY A 210 13.65 -12.28 6.27
N LEU A 211 12.59 -11.65 6.79
CA LEU A 211 12.66 -10.69 7.89
C LEU A 211 12.24 -11.35 9.21
N PRO A 212 12.89 -11.02 10.33
CA PRO A 212 12.41 -11.45 11.66
C PRO A 212 11.11 -10.74 12.04
N ILE A 213 10.30 -11.38 12.89
CA ILE A 213 9.16 -10.73 13.53
C ILE A 213 9.61 -10.26 14.91
N GLU A 214 9.61 -8.94 15.11
CA GLU A 214 9.86 -8.34 16.41
C GLU A 214 8.57 -8.30 17.23
N ILE A 215 8.58 -8.92 18.42
CA ILE A 215 7.41 -8.92 19.30
C ILE A 215 7.45 -7.70 20.22
N ARG A 216 6.44 -6.83 20.10
CA ARG A 216 6.24 -5.67 20.97
C ARG A 216 4.87 -5.74 21.65
N PRO A 217 4.79 -6.23 22.89
CA PRO A 217 3.53 -6.40 23.62
C PRO A 217 2.73 -5.10 23.75
N VAL A 218 3.41 -3.96 23.79
CA VAL A 218 2.81 -2.61 23.93
C VAL A 218 1.72 -2.31 22.88
N PHE A 219 1.78 -2.96 21.73
CA PHE A 219 0.80 -2.81 20.64
C PHE A 219 -0.38 -3.79 20.73
N SER A 220 -0.53 -4.60 21.82
CA SER A 220 -1.76 -5.35 22.05
C SER A 220 -2.87 -4.44 22.60
N ASP A 221 -4.16 -4.80 22.42
CA ASP A 221 -5.28 -4.02 22.96
C ASP A 221 -5.09 -3.80 24.46
N GLU A 222 -4.81 -4.86 25.21
CA GLU A 222 -4.69 -4.79 26.67
C GLU A 222 -3.52 -3.92 27.14
N SER A 223 -2.34 -4.06 26.50
CA SER A 223 -1.16 -3.26 26.87
C SER A 223 -1.29 -1.81 26.43
N TYR A 224 -1.87 -1.57 25.26
CA TYR A 224 -2.15 -0.22 24.77
C TYR A 224 -3.05 0.54 25.76
N PHE A 225 -4.18 -0.05 26.17
CA PHE A 225 -5.11 0.63 27.07
C PHE A 225 -4.61 0.71 28.53
N ALA A 226 -3.67 -0.14 28.92
CA ALA A 226 -2.99 -0.02 30.21
C ALA A 226 -1.99 1.16 30.25
N ASP A 227 -1.27 1.41 29.16
CA ASP A 227 -0.29 2.50 29.04
C ASP A 227 -0.24 3.05 27.59
N PRO A 228 -1.22 3.89 27.20
CA PRO A 228 -1.25 4.48 25.87
C PRO A 228 -0.05 5.37 25.55
N VAL A 229 0.51 6.05 26.56
CA VAL A 229 1.65 6.96 26.38
C VAL A 229 2.86 6.19 25.89
N ARG A 230 3.18 5.08 26.54
CA ARG A 230 4.30 4.22 26.14
C ARG A 230 4.11 3.67 24.71
N ALA A 231 2.90 3.21 24.37
CA ALA A 231 2.61 2.71 23.03
C ALA A 231 2.80 3.78 21.95
N LEU A 232 2.36 5.01 22.24
CA LEU A 232 2.50 6.13 21.30
C LEU A 232 3.95 6.63 21.19
N ASP A 233 4.72 6.58 22.27
CA ASP A 233 6.13 6.94 22.22
C ASP A 233 6.94 5.91 21.41
N GLU A 234 6.71 4.60 21.61
CA GLU A 234 7.32 3.57 20.79
C GLU A 234 6.90 3.70 19.30
N LEU A 235 5.64 4.06 19.01
CA LEU A 235 5.17 4.29 17.65
C LEU A 235 5.85 5.50 17.00
N ARG A 236 6.03 6.60 17.73
CA ARG A 236 6.74 7.80 17.26
C ARG A 236 8.20 7.52 16.94
N GLU A 237 8.87 6.72 17.78
CA GLU A 237 10.26 6.32 17.50
C GLU A 237 10.37 5.45 16.25
N LEU A 238 9.39 4.56 15.98
CA LEU A 238 9.33 3.80 14.73
C LEU A 238 9.21 4.70 13.51
N ILE A 239 8.31 5.69 13.56
CA ILE A 239 8.10 6.64 12.46
C ILE A 239 9.35 7.50 12.24
N LYS A 240 9.96 7.98 13.33
CA LYS A 240 11.16 8.83 13.27
C LYS A 240 12.39 8.10 12.74
N ALA A 241 12.49 6.80 12.96
CA ALA A 241 13.56 5.97 12.40
C ALA A 241 13.42 5.74 10.89
N GLU A 242 12.25 6.06 10.31
CA GLU A 242 11.92 6.08 8.89
C GLU A 242 11.91 4.72 8.12
N PRO A 243 12.07 3.53 8.73
CA PRO A 243 11.91 2.31 7.95
C PRO A 243 10.45 2.06 7.60
N SER A 244 10.18 1.59 6.40
CA SER A 244 8.85 1.06 6.08
C SER A 244 8.54 -0.14 6.95
N THR A 245 7.45 -0.07 7.72
CA THR A 245 7.15 -1.01 8.80
C THR A 245 5.78 -1.66 8.62
N VAL A 246 5.72 -2.98 8.81
CA VAL A 246 4.45 -3.71 9.02
C VAL A 246 4.26 -3.95 10.52
N LEU A 247 3.15 -3.49 11.07
CA LEU A 247 2.75 -3.69 12.46
C LEU A 247 1.44 -4.47 12.53
N SER A 248 1.50 -5.71 13.01
CA SER A 248 0.32 -6.55 13.26
C SER A 248 -0.22 -6.34 14.67
N SER A 249 -1.49 -5.94 14.77
CA SER A 249 -2.14 -5.66 16.05
C SER A 249 -3.61 -6.10 16.06
N GLN A 250 -4.37 -5.59 17.02
CA GLN A 250 -5.75 -5.96 17.31
C GLN A 250 -6.74 -4.84 16.90
N GLY A 251 -8.02 -5.10 17.15
CA GLY A 251 -9.08 -4.29 16.56
C GLY A 251 -9.36 -2.97 17.27
N GLU A 252 -8.93 -2.81 18.50
CA GLU A 252 -9.15 -1.60 19.31
C GLU A 252 -7.91 -0.71 19.36
N ALA A 253 -6.70 -1.31 19.41
CA ALA A 253 -5.45 -0.57 19.39
C ALA A 253 -5.21 0.12 18.02
N ILE A 254 -5.52 -0.55 16.89
CA ILE A 254 -5.27 0.02 15.56
C ILE A 254 -6.01 1.35 15.35
N PRO A 255 -7.33 1.50 15.58
CA PRO A 255 -7.99 2.79 15.48
C PRO A 255 -7.36 3.87 16.36
N ALA A 256 -7.00 3.52 17.60
CA ALA A 256 -6.42 4.47 18.54
C ALA A 256 -5.00 4.92 18.13
N LEU A 257 -4.19 4.03 17.55
CA LEU A 257 -2.89 4.39 16.96
C LEU A 257 -3.08 5.31 15.74
N LEU A 258 -4.06 5.00 14.87
CA LEU A 258 -4.36 5.79 13.68
C LEU A 258 -4.86 7.19 13.99
N ASP A 259 -5.66 7.38 15.04
CA ASP A 259 -6.12 8.69 15.49
C ASP A 259 -4.96 9.67 15.77
N VAL A 260 -3.79 9.13 16.12
CA VAL A 260 -2.60 9.94 16.42
C VAL A 260 -1.71 10.16 15.20
N VAL A 261 -1.58 9.14 14.34
CA VAL A 261 -0.59 9.18 13.26
C VAL A 261 -1.17 9.48 11.88
N ALA A 262 -2.46 9.26 11.65
CA ALA A 262 -3.07 9.58 10.36
C ALA A 262 -3.23 11.10 10.17
N PRO A 263 -3.19 11.63 8.94
CA PRO A 263 -3.48 13.03 8.68
C PRO A 263 -4.85 13.43 9.19
N ARG A 264 -4.98 14.60 9.80
CA ARG A 264 -6.27 15.10 10.34
C ARG A 264 -7.33 15.18 9.24
N GLY A 265 -8.49 14.61 9.50
CA GLY A 265 -9.62 14.62 8.57
C GLY A 265 -9.47 13.66 7.37
N ALA A 266 -8.45 12.82 7.34
CA ALA A 266 -8.24 11.88 6.24
C ALA A 266 -9.41 10.90 6.09
N VAL A 267 -10.01 10.45 7.20
CA VAL A 267 -11.14 9.52 7.22
C VAL A 267 -12.06 9.80 8.42
N GLU A 268 -13.34 9.41 8.27
CA GLU A 268 -14.35 9.55 9.32
C GLU A 268 -14.25 8.45 10.41
N SER A 269 -13.66 7.30 10.08
CA SER A 269 -13.56 6.15 10.99
C SER A 269 -12.42 5.23 10.62
N PHE A 270 -11.66 4.80 11.61
CA PHE A 270 -10.57 3.83 11.48
C PHE A 270 -10.99 2.38 11.78
N LEU A 271 -12.29 2.08 11.72
CA LEU A 271 -12.78 0.71 11.85
C LEU A 271 -12.06 -0.21 10.86
N THR A 272 -11.38 -1.22 11.40
CA THR A 272 -10.54 -2.13 10.62
C THR A 272 -11.11 -3.54 10.68
N ARG A 273 -11.42 -4.15 9.53
CA ARG A 273 -11.83 -5.57 9.46
C ARG A 273 -10.64 -6.49 9.70
N LYS A 274 -10.91 -7.73 10.16
CA LYS A 274 -9.85 -8.75 10.30
C LYS A 274 -9.17 -8.99 8.95
N ALA A 275 -7.85 -9.07 8.96
CA ALA A 275 -6.98 -9.15 7.79
C ALA A 275 -7.04 -7.93 6.84
N ALA A 276 -7.70 -6.86 7.23
CA ALA A 276 -7.57 -5.58 6.55
C ALA A 276 -6.38 -4.80 7.10
N MET A 277 -5.92 -3.81 6.34
CA MET A 277 -4.79 -2.98 6.72
C MET A 277 -5.02 -1.51 6.39
N TRP A 278 -4.39 -0.65 7.17
CA TRP A 278 -4.18 0.75 6.88
C TRP A 278 -2.74 0.99 6.50
N VAL A 279 -2.51 1.81 5.49
CA VAL A 279 -1.19 2.25 5.07
C VAL A 279 -1.12 3.75 5.30
N VAL A 280 -0.33 4.16 6.27
CA VAL A 280 -0.02 5.56 6.53
C VAL A 280 1.30 5.89 5.86
N SER A 281 1.30 6.87 4.98
CA SER A 281 2.50 7.31 4.26
C SER A 281 3.08 8.56 4.91
N PHE A 282 4.39 8.60 5.05
CA PHE A 282 5.13 9.70 5.68
C PHE A 282 6.10 10.34 4.70
N ALA A 283 6.30 11.65 4.87
CA ALA A 283 7.37 12.41 4.26
C ALA A 283 8.07 13.21 5.37
N ASP A 284 9.37 12.99 5.56
CA ASP A 284 10.14 13.59 6.66
C ASP A 284 9.47 13.38 8.04
N GLY A 285 8.96 12.18 8.30
CA GLY A 285 8.26 11.83 9.55
C GLY A 285 6.86 12.43 9.72
N ILE A 286 6.35 13.20 8.74
CA ILE A 286 5.01 13.79 8.74
C ILE A 286 4.07 12.93 7.89
N SER A 287 2.92 12.55 8.46
CA SER A 287 1.94 11.76 7.71
C SER A 287 1.25 12.60 6.62
N VAL A 288 1.26 12.08 5.39
CA VAL A 288 0.68 12.75 4.20
C VAL A 288 -0.54 12.03 3.64
N ALA A 289 -0.74 10.76 3.96
CA ALA A 289 -1.91 9.98 3.54
C ALA A 289 -2.19 8.82 4.50
N ALA A 290 -3.45 8.36 4.53
CA ALA A 290 -3.86 7.12 5.17
C ALA A 290 -4.87 6.38 4.28
N ASP A 291 -4.49 5.20 3.81
CA ASP A 291 -5.26 4.41 2.85
C ASP A 291 -5.70 3.08 3.44
N TYR A 292 -6.98 2.73 3.29
CA TYR A 292 -7.54 1.47 3.76
C TYR A 292 -7.57 0.41 2.67
N TYR A 293 -7.15 -0.82 3.02
CA TYR A 293 -7.14 -1.99 2.13
C TYR A 293 -7.84 -3.17 2.79
N GLU A 294 -8.81 -3.75 2.09
CA GLU A 294 -9.50 -4.98 2.53
C GLU A 294 -9.37 -6.15 1.53
N ASP A 295 -8.40 -6.07 0.64
CA ASP A 295 -8.23 -7.08 -0.44
C ASP A 295 -7.91 -8.48 0.08
N ALA A 296 -7.28 -8.61 1.26
CA ALA A 296 -7.02 -9.89 1.89
C ALA A 296 -8.23 -10.50 2.63
N VAL A 297 -9.30 -9.72 2.82
CA VAL A 297 -10.52 -10.17 3.53
C VAL A 297 -11.37 -11.09 2.64
N ARG A 298 -11.32 -10.90 1.31
CA ARG A 298 -12.19 -11.55 0.30
C ARG A 298 -11.66 -12.86 -0.24
#